data_42e9cf0cd681095f0d9f7042bb9ffe9b
#
_entry.id   42e9cf0cd681095f0d9f7042bb9ffe9b
#
_cell.length_a   1.000
_cell.length_b   1.000
_cell.length_c   1.000
_cell.angle_alpha   90.00
_cell.angle_beta   90.00
_cell.angle_gamma   90.00
#
_symmetry.space_group_name_H-M   'P 1'
#
loop_
_entity.id
_entity.type
_entity.pdbx_description
1 polymer ?
#
loop_
_entity_poly.entity_id
_entity_poly.type
_entity_poly.pdbx_seq_one_letter_code
_entity_poly.pdbx_strand_id
1 'polypeptide(L)'
;MGKPTGFMEYDRVDSEAFDPKERIKNFNEFHTPLSPEKQRIQAARCMDCGVPFCQSGKMLKGMISGCPLNNLIPEWNELLYLGNYKRAYHRLAKTSNFPEFTSRVCPGLCEKACTCGLNGDAVTTKENEKTIIEYAFEHGYVKPKIPAVRTGKKVAVIGSGPSGLAAADLLNMRGHSVTVYEKSDRPGGLLMYGIPNMKLEKHIIDRRINLMKEEGIEFVTGVNVGTDIKANKLLKEYDVVILACGAGNPRDIKAEGRDAEGIYFAVDYLKSVTKSLLDSDFKDKKYIDPKGKNVVVIGGGDTGNDCVGTSIRLGCKSITQLEMMPKAPDSRTADNPWPQWPKVCKTDYGQEEAIAVFGHDPRIYQTTVKEFVKDKNGNLSKLICVKLESKKDEKTGRMMMAEVAGSEFELPCEMVLIAAGFLGSQKYVTDAFGVEVDGRTNVKTAPDSFATNVPKVFTAGDMHIGQSLVVRAIRQGRDVAREVDKCLMGYTNLE
;
A
#
# COMPACT_ATOMS: atom_id res chain seq x y z
N MET A 1 -28.60 -3.02 -13.12
CA MET A 1 -28.76 -3.64 -11.77
C MET A 1 -28.27 -5.07 -11.86
N GLY A 2 -27.33 -5.49 -11.00
CA GLY A 2 -27.06 -6.89 -10.79
C GLY A 2 -28.41 -7.65 -10.64
N LYS A 3 -28.43 -8.73 -9.93
CA LYS A 3 -29.73 -9.35 -9.59
C LYS A 3 -30.26 -8.65 -8.33
N PRO A 4 -31.43 -7.97 -8.33
CA PRO A 4 -31.91 -7.19 -7.18
C PRO A 4 -32.00 -7.99 -5.87
N THR A 5 -32.25 -9.31 -5.98
CA THR A 5 -32.36 -10.27 -4.87
C THR A 5 -31.11 -11.15 -4.71
N GLY A 6 -30.07 -10.93 -5.51
CA GLY A 6 -28.89 -11.82 -5.54
C GLY A 6 -28.17 -11.96 -4.20
N PHE A 7 -28.11 -10.89 -3.39
CA PHE A 7 -27.54 -10.93 -2.04
C PHE A 7 -28.33 -11.79 -1.05
N MET A 8 -29.60 -12.10 -1.36
CA MET A 8 -30.48 -12.99 -0.57
C MET A 8 -30.43 -14.43 -1.06
N GLU A 9 -30.07 -14.65 -2.34
CA GLU A 9 -30.11 -15.95 -3.00
C GLU A 9 -28.77 -16.65 -3.04
N TYR A 10 -27.68 -15.89 -3.00
CA TYR A 10 -26.31 -16.40 -3.13
C TYR A 10 -25.48 -16.05 -1.93
N ASP A 11 -24.79 -17.02 -1.39
CA ASP A 11 -23.78 -16.79 -0.33
C ASP A 11 -22.54 -16.09 -0.90
N ARG A 12 -21.81 -15.38 -0.02
CA ARG A 12 -20.50 -14.87 -0.35
C ARG A 12 -19.53 -16.03 -0.46
N VAL A 13 -18.80 -16.08 -1.56
CA VAL A 13 -17.69 -17.00 -1.78
C VAL A 13 -16.47 -16.18 -2.17
N ASP A 14 -15.41 -16.26 -1.39
CA ASP A 14 -14.10 -15.66 -1.67
C ASP A 14 -13.21 -16.64 -2.43
N SER A 15 -12.15 -16.15 -3.07
CA SER A 15 -11.10 -17.00 -3.66
C SER A 15 -10.43 -17.83 -2.56
N GLU A 16 -10.23 -19.12 -2.84
CA GLU A 16 -9.62 -20.05 -1.90
C GLU A 16 -8.11 -19.81 -1.81
N ALA A 17 -7.60 -19.64 -0.58
CA ALA A 17 -6.17 -19.59 -0.34
C ALA A 17 -5.60 -21.00 -0.21
N PHE A 18 -4.40 -21.23 -0.73
CA PHE A 18 -3.68 -22.49 -0.50
C PHE A 18 -3.41 -22.70 0.99
N ASP A 19 -3.32 -23.96 1.39
CA ASP A 19 -2.96 -24.33 2.76
C ASP A 19 -1.70 -23.57 3.22
N PRO A 20 -1.68 -23.00 4.44
CA PRO A 20 -0.54 -22.24 4.93
C PRO A 20 0.79 -22.94 4.83
N LYS A 21 0.85 -24.28 5.08
CA LYS A 21 2.09 -25.07 4.99
C LYS A 21 2.54 -25.34 3.55
N GLU A 22 1.62 -25.23 2.58
CA GLU A 22 1.95 -25.33 1.15
C GLU A 22 2.39 -23.99 0.58
N ARG A 23 1.64 -22.91 0.87
CA ARG A 23 1.90 -21.58 0.29
C ARG A 23 3.21 -20.96 0.77
N ILE A 24 3.74 -21.35 1.93
CA ILE A 24 5.05 -20.89 2.42
C ILE A 24 6.25 -21.45 1.66
N LYS A 25 6.06 -22.44 0.79
CA LYS A 25 7.15 -23.08 0.03
C LYS A 25 7.69 -22.22 -1.11
N ASN A 26 7.00 -21.15 -1.47
CA ASN A 26 7.39 -20.22 -2.53
C ASN A 26 6.91 -18.80 -2.25
N PHE A 27 7.21 -17.87 -3.17
CA PHE A 27 6.83 -16.46 -3.10
C PHE A 27 5.78 -16.06 -4.16
N ASN A 28 4.97 -17.00 -4.67
CA ASN A 28 3.91 -16.73 -5.63
C ASN A 28 2.62 -16.29 -4.91
N GLU A 29 1.71 -15.61 -5.64
CA GLU A 29 0.35 -15.38 -5.17
C GLU A 29 -0.33 -16.71 -4.86
N PHE A 30 -1.09 -16.78 -3.76
CA PHE A 30 -1.54 -18.04 -3.17
C PHE A 30 -3.07 -18.20 -3.13
N HIS A 31 -3.81 -17.43 -3.91
CA HIS A 31 -5.26 -17.57 -4.04
C HIS A 31 -5.63 -18.14 -5.41
N THR A 32 -6.51 -19.13 -5.42
CA THR A 32 -7.11 -19.67 -6.63
C THR A 32 -8.31 -18.81 -7.04
N PRO A 33 -8.30 -18.15 -8.20
CA PRO A 33 -9.44 -17.38 -8.66
C PRO A 33 -10.71 -18.26 -8.77
N LEU A 34 -11.87 -17.68 -8.51
CA LEU A 34 -13.14 -18.34 -8.78
C LEU A 34 -13.31 -18.60 -10.29
N SER A 35 -14.07 -19.65 -10.65
CA SER A 35 -14.45 -19.83 -12.06
C SER A 35 -15.26 -18.61 -12.56
N PRO A 36 -15.24 -18.32 -13.87
CA PRO A 36 -16.01 -17.21 -14.44
C PRO A 36 -17.48 -17.20 -14.04
N GLU A 37 -18.11 -18.38 -13.97
CA GLU A 37 -19.52 -18.54 -13.57
C GLU A 37 -19.73 -18.19 -12.11
N LYS A 38 -18.88 -18.71 -11.21
CA LYS A 38 -18.94 -18.40 -9.77
C LYS A 38 -18.70 -16.91 -9.53
N GLN A 39 -17.74 -16.30 -10.24
CA GLN A 39 -17.44 -14.89 -10.10
C GLN A 39 -18.60 -14.00 -10.57
N ARG A 40 -19.30 -14.37 -11.65
CA ARG A 40 -20.53 -13.69 -12.09
C ARG A 40 -21.62 -13.74 -11.02
N ILE A 41 -21.79 -14.88 -10.34
CA ILE A 41 -22.71 -15.02 -9.21
C ILE A 41 -22.33 -14.09 -8.07
N GLN A 42 -21.03 -13.94 -7.75
CA GLN A 42 -20.58 -13.00 -6.73
C GLN A 42 -20.89 -11.54 -7.11
N ALA A 43 -20.76 -11.19 -8.37
CA ALA A 43 -21.15 -9.86 -8.87
C ALA A 43 -22.67 -9.62 -8.79
N ALA A 44 -23.50 -10.68 -9.00
CA ALA A 44 -24.96 -10.64 -8.87
C ALA A 44 -25.43 -10.27 -7.45
N ARG A 45 -24.60 -10.47 -6.42
CA ARG A 45 -24.90 -10.06 -5.04
C ARG A 45 -25.00 -8.55 -4.84
N CYS A 46 -24.53 -7.75 -5.81
CA CYS A 46 -24.68 -6.31 -5.75
C CYS A 46 -26.12 -5.90 -6.04
N MET A 47 -26.82 -5.35 -5.06
CA MET A 47 -28.22 -4.92 -5.21
C MET A 47 -28.39 -3.53 -5.82
N ASP A 48 -27.28 -2.89 -6.26
CA ASP A 48 -27.28 -1.54 -6.84
C ASP A 48 -28.07 -0.53 -5.97
N CYS A 49 -27.71 -0.45 -4.69
CA CYS A 49 -28.43 0.38 -3.72
C CYS A 49 -28.35 1.86 -4.10
N GLY A 50 -29.46 2.62 -3.89
CA GLY A 50 -29.54 4.05 -4.23
C GLY A 50 -28.57 4.96 -3.49
N VAL A 51 -27.94 4.48 -2.40
CA VAL A 51 -26.89 5.18 -1.65
C VAL A 51 -25.68 4.25 -1.51
N PRO A 52 -24.85 4.15 -2.56
CA PRO A 52 -23.73 3.21 -2.58
C PRO A 52 -22.54 3.72 -1.76
N PHE A 53 -22.52 3.47 -0.46
CA PHE A 53 -21.40 3.84 0.41
C PHE A 53 -20.06 3.25 -0.03
N CYS A 54 -20.08 2.12 -0.76
CA CYS A 54 -18.88 1.55 -1.36
C CYS A 54 -18.09 2.53 -2.25
N GLN A 55 -18.77 3.52 -2.84
CA GLN A 55 -18.18 4.55 -3.71
C GLN A 55 -17.84 5.86 -2.96
N SER A 56 -18.19 6.00 -1.68
CA SER A 56 -18.25 7.33 -1.03
C SER A 56 -16.91 8.01 -0.83
N GLY A 57 -15.86 7.27 -0.49
CA GLY A 57 -14.53 7.81 -0.21
C GLY A 57 -14.49 8.86 0.91
N LYS A 58 -15.49 8.87 1.81
CA LYS A 58 -15.62 9.90 2.86
C LYS A 58 -14.74 9.61 4.07
N MET A 59 -14.17 10.67 4.63
CA MET A 59 -13.44 10.61 5.89
C MET A 59 -14.42 10.55 7.07
N LEU A 60 -14.43 9.44 7.82
CA LEU A 60 -15.25 9.24 9.01
C LEU A 60 -14.35 8.90 10.21
N LYS A 61 -14.37 9.73 11.24
CA LYS A 61 -13.52 9.58 12.46
C LYS A 61 -12.05 9.27 12.15
N GLY A 62 -11.47 9.97 11.18
CA GLY A 62 -10.06 9.86 10.81
C GLY A 62 -9.70 8.69 9.89
N MET A 63 -10.68 7.89 9.46
CA MET A 63 -10.50 6.79 8.50
C MET A 63 -11.43 6.95 7.30
N ILE A 64 -10.98 6.49 6.13
CA ILE A 64 -11.81 6.55 4.92
C ILE A 64 -12.81 5.38 4.91
N SER A 65 -14.05 5.72 4.57
CA SER A 65 -15.14 4.77 4.30
C SER A 65 -15.49 4.78 2.82
N GLY A 66 -15.57 3.61 2.21
CA GLY A 66 -15.79 3.46 0.78
C GLY A 66 -14.53 3.74 -0.06
N CYS A 67 -14.67 3.65 -1.37
CA CYS A 67 -13.56 3.80 -2.31
C CYS A 67 -13.16 5.27 -2.52
N PRO A 68 -11.92 5.69 -2.20
CA PRO A 68 -11.46 7.06 -2.45
C PRO A 68 -11.39 7.44 -3.93
N LEU A 69 -11.29 6.46 -4.83
CA LEU A 69 -11.35 6.70 -6.28
C LEU A 69 -12.78 6.94 -6.78
N ASN A 70 -13.78 6.79 -5.92
CA ASN A 70 -15.20 6.82 -6.29
C ASN A 70 -15.53 5.82 -7.40
N ASN A 71 -14.95 4.62 -7.34
CA ASN A 71 -15.14 3.56 -8.33
C ASN A 71 -16.62 3.25 -8.53
N LEU A 72 -17.03 3.12 -9.78
CA LEU A 72 -18.41 2.88 -10.21
C LEU A 72 -18.83 1.42 -9.96
N ILE A 73 -18.73 1.00 -8.70
CA ILE A 73 -18.79 -0.40 -8.26
C ILE A 73 -20.11 -1.09 -8.66
N PRO A 74 -21.30 -0.52 -8.42
CA PRO A 74 -22.54 -1.16 -8.83
C PRO A 74 -22.62 -1.42 -10.34
N GLU A 75 -22.19 -0.45 -11.14
CA GLU A 75 -22.27 -0.52 -12.60
C GLU A 75 -21.37 -1.61 -13.18
N TRP A 76 -20.10 -1.71 -12.74
CA TRP A 76 -19.25 -2.76 -13.28
C TRP A 76 -19.54 -4.13 -12.67
N ASN A 77 -20.16 -4.23 -11.48
CA ASN A 77 -20.70 -5.47 -10.95
C ASN A 77 -21.86 -5.99 -11.81
N GLU A 78 -22.78 -5.11 -12.22
CA GLU A 78 -23.85 -5.49 -13.16
C GLU A 78 -23.29 -6.05 -14.46
N LEU A 79 -22.34 -5.32 -15.06
CA LEU A 79 -21.73 -5.72 -16.32
C LEU A 79 -20.97 -7.05 -16.20
N LEU A 80 -20.31 -7.31 -15.07
CA LEU A 80 -19.65 -8.58 -14.79
C LEU A 80 -20.68 -9.71 -14.63
N TYR A 81 -21.76 -9.49 -13.89
CA TYR A 81 -22.86 -10.45 -13.76
C TYR A 81 -23.44 -10.86 -15.13
N LEU A 82 -23.66 -9.89 -16.00
CA LEU A 82 -24.15 -10.11 -17.35
C LEU A 82 -23.12 -10.76 -18.30
N GLY A 83 -21.87 -10.97 -17.84
CA GLY A 83 -20.78 -11.51 -18.66
C GLY A 83 -20.19 -10.50 -19.65
N ASN A 84 -20.48 -9.22 -19.49
CA ASN A 84 -19.99 -8.16 -20.38
C ASN A 84 -18.64 -7.60 -19.88
N TYR A 85 -17.62 -8.44 -19.84
CA TYR A 85 -16.29 -8.13 -19.30
C TYR A 85 -15.63 -6.90 -19.93
N LYS A 86 -15.78 -6.73 -21.25
CA LYS A 86 -15.19 -5.57 -21.95
C LYS A 86 -15.77 -4.26 -21.45
N ARG A 87 -17.10 -4.16 -21.32
CA ARG A 87 -17.74 -2.95 -20.78
C ARG A 87 -17.47 -2.80 -19.29
N ALA A 88 -17.41 -3.88 -18.51
CA ALA A 88 -17.03 -3.85 -17.12
C ALA A 88 -15.63 -3.24 -16.95
N TYR A 89 -14.66 -3.66 -17.76
CA TYR A 89 -13.33 -3.07 -17.77
C TYR A 89 -13.36 -1.58 -18.14
N HIS A 90 -14.05 -1.18 -19.18
CA HIS A 90 -14.15 0.24 -19.56
C HIS A 90 -14.76 1.09 -18.43
N ARG A 91 -15.71 0.53 -17.69
CA ARG A 91 -16.35 1.22 -16.57
C ARG A 91 -15.43 1.32 -15.37
N LEU A 92 -14.70 0.26 -15.06
CA LEU A 92 -13.70 0.22 -14.00
C LEU A 92 -12.54 1.17 -14.31
N ALA A 93 -12.00 1.15 -15.52
CA ALA A 93 -10.86 1.97 -15.95
C ALA A 93 -11.17 3.48 -16.00
N LYS A 94 -12.45 3.88 -15.95
CA LYS A 94 -12.82 5.30 -15.91
C LYS A 94 -12.34 6.00 -14.62
N THR A 95 -12.42 5.30 -13.51
CA THR A 95 -12.08 5.85 -12.18
C THR A 95 -10.84 5.23 -11.56
N SER A 96 -10.39 4.06 -12.01
CA SER A 96 -9.19 3.37 -11.51
C SER A 96 -8.12 3.26 -12.59
N ASN A 97 -6.92 3.78 -12.32
CA ASN A 97 -5.77 3.66 -13.23
C ASN A 97 -5.16 2.25 -13.18
N PHE A 98 -5.15 1.62 -12.00
CA PHE A 98 -4.42 0.39 -11.73
C PHE A 98 -5.25 -0.63 -10.94
N PRO A 99 -6.35 -1.15 -11.52
CA PRO A 99 -7.19 -2.14 -10.83
C PRO A 99 -6.42 -3.41 -10.46
N GLU A 100 -5.41 -3.80 -11.22
CA GLU A 100 -4.54 -4.95 -10.94
C GLU A 100 -3.73 -4.78 -9.64
N PHE A 101 -3.43 -3.54 -9.23
CA PHE A 101 -2.77 -3.27 -7.96
C PHE A 101 -3.79 -3.17 -6.82
N THR A 102 -4.86 -2.40 -7.01
CA THR A 102 -5.87 -2.20 -5.95
C THR A 102 -6.62 -3.48 -5.60
N SER A 103 -6.94 -4.32 -6.55
CA SER A 103 -7.58 -5.61 -6.30
C SER A 103 -6.72 -6.56 -5.45
N ARG A 104 -5.40 -6.43 -5.47
CA ARG A 104 -4.48 -7.25 -4.68
C ARG A 104 -4.14 -6.65 -3.32
N VAL A 105 -3.79 -5.36 -3.29
CA VAL A 105 -3.17 -4.75 -2.10
C VAL A 105 -4.03 -3.73 -1.36
N CYS A 106 -5.19 -3.33 -1.90
CA CYS A 106 -6.13 -2.48 -1.17
C CYS A 106 -6.83 -3.30 -0.07
N PRO A 107 -7.03 -2.74 1.15
CA PRO A 107 -7.70 -3.47 2.22
C PRO A 107 -9.21 -3.68 2.01
N GLY A 108 -9.79 -3.18 0.90
CA GLY A 108 -11.20 -3.37 0.58
C GLY A 108 -12.13 -2.42 1.31
N LEU A 109 -11.80 -1.12 1.35
CA LEU A 109 -12.64 -0.08 1.97
C LEU A 109 -14.09 -0.12 1.44
N CYS A 110 -14.26 -0.40 0.16
CA CYS A 110 -15.55 -0.56 -0.49
C CYS A 110 -16.38 -1.71 0.08
N GLU A 111 -15.76 -2.86 0.37
CA GLU A 111 -16.43 -4.01 0.98
C GLU A 111 -16.87 -3.70 2.41
N LYS A 112 -16.00 -3.05 3.19
CA LYS A 112 -16.32 -2.69 4.59
C LYS A 112 -17.41 -1.62 4.72
N ALA A 113 -17.67 -0.87 3.63
CA ALA A 113 -18.76 0.12 3.52
C ALA A 113 -19.95 -0.38 2.69
N CYS A 114 -19.93 -1.62 2.21
CA CYS A 114 -21.02 -2.18 1.42
C CYS A 114 -22.30 -2.30 2.26
N THR A 115 -23.42 -1.82 1.72
CA THR A 115 -24.73 -1.84 2.40
C THR A 115 -25.21 -3.27 2.65
N CYS A 116 -24.87 -4.24 1.78
CA CYS A 116 -25.17 -5.67 2.03
C CYS A 116 -24.55 -6.16 3.35
N GLY A 117 -23.42 -5.59 3.76
CA GLY A 117 -22.74 -5.93 5.01
C GLY A 117 -23.46 -5.50 6.30
N LEU A 118 -24.63 -4.86 6.20
CA LEU A 118 -25.48 -4.54 7.36
C LEU A 118 -26.30 -5.75 7.84
N ASN A 119 -26.74 -6.59 6.93
CA ASN A 119 -27.65 -7.69 7.20
C ASN A 119 -27.08 -9.07 6.81
N GLY A 120 -25.86 -9.11 6.33
CA GLY A 120 -25.16 -10.31 5.87
C GLY A 120 -23.76 -9.98 5.41
N ASP A 121 -23.27 -10.73 4.42
CA ASP A 121 -21.92 -10.53 3.88
C ASP A 121 -21.91 -9.46 2.77
N ALA A 122 -20.87 -8.62 2.81
CA ALA A 122 -20.59 -7.65 1.76
C ALA A 122 -20.34 -8.34 0.40
N VAL A 123 -20.49 -7.60 -0.69
CA VAL A 123 -20.09 -8.06 -2.03
C VAL A 123 -18.58 -8.21 -2.12
N THR A 124 -18.09 -9.25 -2.81
CA THR A 124 -16.65 -9.52 -3.04
C THR A 124 -16.06 -8.56 -4.08
N THR A 125 -16.06 -7.27 -3.75
CA THR A 125 -15.71 -6.18 -4.69
C THR A 125 -14.29 -6.30 -5.22
N LYS A 126 -13.33 -6.67 -4.36
CA LYS A 126 -11.92 -6.85 -4.77
C LYS A 126 -11.74 -8.00 -5.75
N GLU A 127 -12.39 -9.13 -5.51
CA GLU A 127 -12.31 -10.28 -6.41
C GLU A 127 -12.98 -9.98 -7.75
N ASN A 128 -14.10 -9.25 -7.74
CA ASN A 128 -14.76 -8.78 -8.95
C ASN A 128 -13.84 -7.83 -9.74
N GLU A 129 -13.19 -6.89 -9.07
CA GLU A 129 -12.21 -5.97 -9.66
C GLU A 129 -11.03 -6.75 -10.28
N LYS A 130 -10.46 -7.73 -9.55
CA LYS A 130 -9.36 -8.59 -10.02
C LYS A 130 -9.78 -9.37 -11.27
N THR A 131 -10.94 -9.99 -11.24
CA THR A 131 -11.46 -10.75 -12.38
C THR A 131 -11.65 -9.88 -13.63
N ILE A 132 -12.21 -8.68 -13.48
CA ILE A 132 -12.43 -7.77 -14.61
C ILE A 132 -11.09 -7.37 -15.25
N ILE A 133 -10.11 -6.99 -14.45
CA ILE A 133 -8.83 -6.50 -15.00
C ILE A 133 -7.96 -7.61 -15.57
N GLU A 134 -7.89 -8.77 -14.90
CA GLU A 134 -7.10 -9.89 -15.44
C GLU A 134 -7.72 -10.42 -16.75
N TYR A 135 -9.04 -10.58 -16.80
CA TYR A 135 -9.74 -10.93 -18.02
C TYR A 135 -9.49 -9.92 -19.15
N ALA A 136 -9.45 -8.63 -18.80
CA ALA A 136 -9.21 -7.58 -19.79
C ALA A 136 -7.76 -7.62 -20.36
N PHE A 137 -6.76 -7.94 -19.56
CA PHE A 137 -5.40 -8.17 -20.04
C PHE A 137 -5.30 -9.43 -20.90
N GLU A 138 -5.86 -10.53 -20.43
CA GLU A 138 -5.83 -11.84 -21.12
C GLU A 138 -6.48 -11.78 -22.50
N HIS A 139 -7.58 -11.02 -22.62
CA HIS A 139 -8.32 -10.88 -23.89
C HIS A 139 -7.95 -9.65 -24.71
N GLY A 140 -6.87 -8.95 -24.36
CA GLY A 140 -6.34 -7.81 -25.12
C GLY A 140 -7.28 -6.59 -25.13
N TYR A 141 -8.11 -6.42 -24.12
CA TYR A 141 -8.94 -5.21 -23.97
C TYR A 141 -8.14 -4.04 -23.42
N VAL A 142 -7.11 -4.32 -22.61
CA VAL A 142 -6.16 -3.32 -22.17
C VAL A 142 -5.21 -3.03 -23.31
N LYS A 143 -5.23 -1.80 -23.82
CA LYS A 143 -4.39 -1.34 -24.92
C LYS A 143 -3.71 -0.03 -24.56
N PRO A 144 -2.52 0.27 -25.15
CA PRO A 144 -1.86 1.56 -24.98
C PRO A 144 -2.79 2.72 -25.38
N LYS A 145 -2.90 3.71 -24.51
CA LYS A 145 -3.67 4.94 -24.73
C LYS A 145 -2.75 6.04 -25.26
N ILE A 146 -2.39 5.96 -26.54
CA ILE A 146 -1.52 6.94 -27.16
C ILE A 146 -2.33 8.20 -27.48
N PRO A 147 -1.95 9.38 -26.96
CA PRO A 147 -2.68 10.61 -27.24
C PRO A 147 -2.51 11.01 -28.73
N ALA A 148 -3.62 11.36 -29.38
CA ALA A 148 -3.63 11.75 -30.78
C ALA A 148 -2.84 13.05 -31.04
N VAL A 149 -2.76 13.94 -30.05
CA VAL A 149 -2.06 15.22 -30.13
C VAL A 149 -1.22 15.43 -28.87
N ARG A 150 0.04 15.83 -29.07
CA ARG A 150 0.93 16.26 -28.00
C ARG A 150 0.80 17.76 -27.75
N THR A 151 0.74 18.16 -26.47
CA THR A 151 0.55 19.55 -26.05
C THR A 151 1.83 20.40 -26.15
N GLY A 152 2.99 19.76 -26.33
CA GLY A 152 4.30 20.40 -26.25
C GLY A 152 4.77 20.71 -24.82
N LYS A 153 3.95 20.43 -23.79
CA LYS A 153 4.31 20.62 -22.39
C LYS A 153 5.07 19.41 -21.86
N LYS A 154 6.09 19.67 -21.02
CA LYS A 154 6.96 18.66 -20.40
C LYS A 154 6.75 18.61 -18.91
N VAL A 155 6.50 17.42 -18.37
CA VAL A 155 6.30 17.19 -16.94
C VAL A 155 7.31 16.16 -16.42
N ALA A 156 8.04 16.50 -15.36
CA ALA A 156 8.85 15.55 -14.61
C ALA A 156 8.06 15.05 -13.40
N VAL A 157 7.99 13.73 -13.23
CA VAL A 157 7.41 13.08 -12.03
C VAL A 157 8.56 12.43 -11.26
N ILE A 158 8.75 12.83 -10.00
CA ILE A 158 9.81 12.31 -9.15
C ILE A 158 9.25 11.27 -8.21
N GLY A 159 9.56 10.01 -8.50
CA GLY A 159 9.04 8.82 -7.83
C GLY A 159 7.99 8.08 -8.66
N SER A 160 8.19 6.78 -8.81
CA SER A 160 7.34 5.86 -9.57
C SER A 160 6.39 5.03 -8.69
N GLY A 161 6.11 5.49 -7.46
CA GLY A 161 5.07 4.88 -6.63
C GLY A 161 3.66 5.10 -7.21
N PRO A 162 2.60 4.52 -6.59
CA PRO A 162 1.23 4.58 -7.11
C PRO A 162 0.75 5.98 -7.47
N SER A 163 1.13 6.98 -6.67
CA SER A 163 0.76 8.38 -6.91
C SER A 163 1.44 8.95 -8.16
N GLY A 164 2.76 8.76 -8.28
CA GLY A 164 3.53 9.22 -9.44
C GLY A 164 3.10 8.54 -10.73
N LEU A 165 2.86 7.22 -10.69
CA LEU A 165 2.34 6.48 -11.84
C LEU A 165 0.96 6.98 -12.27
N ALA A 166 0.04 7.25 -11.32
CA ALA A 166 -1.29 7.75 -11.65
C ALA A 166 -1.26 9.16 -12.25
N ALA A 167 -0.37 10.03 -11.74
CA ALA A 167 -0.15 11.34 -12.32
C ALA A 167 0.43 11.24 -13.74
N ALA A 168 1.42 10.37 -13.94
CA ALA A 168 2.05 10.16 -15.24
C ALA A 168 1.07 9.61 -16.29
N ASP A 169 0.24 8.62 -15.91
CA ASP A 169 -0.78 8.03 -16.79
C ASP A 169 -1.76 9.10 -17.31
N LEU A 170 -2.36 9.89 -16.39
CA LEU A 170 -3.34 10.90 -16.78
C LEU A 170 -2.74 12.06 -17.57
N LEU A 171 -1.57 12.55 -17.19
CA LEU A 171 -0.90 13.65 -17.89
C LEU A 171 -0.43 13.22 -19.30
N ASN A 172 0.06 12.00 -19.44
CA ASN A 172 0.39 11.45 -20.76
C ASN A 172 -0.86 11.28 -21.62
N MET A 173 -1.93 10.70 -21.07
CA MET A 173 -3.23 10.56 -21.76
C MET A 173 -3.77 11.93 -22.22
N ARG A 174 -3.52 13.00 -21.48
CA ARG A 174 -3.88 14.37 -21.84
C ARG A 174 -3.02 14.94 -22.97
N GLY A 175 -1.89 14.31 -23.27
CA GLY A 175 -0.98 14.70 -24.35
C GLY A 175 0.31 15.40 -23.89
N HIS A 176 0.56 15.52 -22.58
CA HIS A 176 1.85 16.03 -22.09
C HIS A 176 2.97 15.02 -22.30
N SER A 177 4.20 15.48 -22.47
CA SER A 177 5.38 14.63 -22.46
C SER A 177 5.81 14.40 -21.02
N VAL A 178 5.78 13.15 -20.54
CA VAL A 178 6.02 12.82 -19.14
C VAL A 178 7.26 11.96 -19.00
N THR A 179 8.18 12.39 -18.13
CA THR A 179 9.34 11.61 -17.69
C THR A 179 9.22 11.30 -16.21
N VAL A 180 9.27 10.02 -15.84
CA VAL A 180 9.25 9.53 -14.46
C VAL A 180 10.65 9.17 -14.02
N TYR A 181 11.15 9.82 -12.97
CA TYR A 181 12.44 9.55 -12.35
C TYR A 181 12.25 8.62 -11.14
N GLU A 182 12.99 7.53 -11.10
CA GLU A 182 12.97 6.55 -10.02
C GLU A 182 14.38 6.26 -9.50
N LYS A 183 14.59 6.36 -8.19
CA LYS A 183 15.88 6.08 -7.56
C LYS A 183 16.25 4.59 -7.55
N SER A 184 15.26 3.72 -7.58
CA SER A 184 15.49 2.27 -7.67
C SER A 184 15.73 1.82 -9.10
N ASP A 185 16.27 0.63 -9.27
CA ASP A 185 16.51 -0.01 -10.58
C ASP A 185 15.22 -0.42 -11.30
N ARG A 186 14.10 -0.57 -10.57
CA ARG A 186 12.78 -0.89 -11.13
C ARG A 186 11.72 0.11 -10.66
N PRO A 187 10.79 0.52 -11.54
CA PRO A 187 9.65 1.36 -11.16
C PRO A 187 8.64 0.60 -10.30
N GLY A 188 7.80 1.35 -9.57
CA GLY A 188 6.70 0.80 -8.77
C GLY A 188 6.74 1.23 -7.30
N GLY A 189 7.84 1.82 -6.82
CA GLY A 189 7.99 2.25 -5.43
C GLY A 189 7.75 1.11 -4.44
N LEU A 190 6.86 1.31 -3.46
CA LEU A 190 6.54 0.27 -2.47
C LEU A 190 5.78 -0.92 -3.07
N LEU A 191 5.07 -0.79 -4.19
CA LEU A 191 4.48 -1.93 -4.88
C LEU A 191 5.56 -2.92 -5.34
N MET A 192 6.69 -2.40 -5.83
CA MET A 192 7.82 -3.22 -6.29
C MET A 192 8.61 -3.79 -5.11
N TYR A 193 9.02 -2.94 -4.15
CA TYR A 193 10.02 -3.32 -3.15
C TYR A 193 9.55 -3.29 -1.69
N GLY A 194 8.35 -2.79 -1.40
CA GLY A 194 7.79 -2.77 -0.04
C GLY A 194 6.77 -3.87 0.21
N ILE A 195 6.10 -4.33 -0.84
CA ILE A 195 5.10 -5.41 -0.78
C ILE A 195 5.75 -6.72 -1.26
N PRO A 196 5.63 -7.83 -0.52
CA PRO A 196 6.21 -9.11 -0.93
C PRO A 196 5.59 -9.67 -2.22
N ASN A 197 6.37 -10.49 -2.94
CA ASN A 197 5.92 -11.06 -4.22
C ASN A 197 4.66 -11.93 -4.07
N MET A 198 4.52 -12.68 -2.96
CA MET A 198 3.35 -13.51 -2.69
C MET A 198 2.04 -12.73 -2.46
N LYS A 199 2.12 -11.42 -2.26
CA LYS A 199 0.95 -10.53 -2.14
C LYS A 199 0.66 -9.76 -3.44
N LEU A 200 1.70 -9.47 -4.22
CA LEU A 200 1.64 -8.84 -5.54
C LEU A 200 2.84 -9.30 -6.36
N GLU A 201 2.62 -10.22 -7.29
CA GLU A 201 3.68 -10.69 -8.20
C GLU A 201 4.20 -9.56 -9.09
N LYS A 202 5.52 -9.45 -9.20
CA LYS A 202 6.15 -8.25 -9.80
C LYS A 202 5.97 -8.16 -11.31
N HIS A 203 5.72 -9.29 -11.98
CA HIS A 203 5.36 -9.28 -13.40
C HIS A 203 4.08 -8.48 -13.69
N ILE A 204 3.16 -8.37 -12.71
CA ILE A 204 1.95 -7.54 -12.81
C ILE A 204 2.32 -6.05 -12.91
N ILE A 205 3.34 -5.63 -12.14
CA ILE A 205 3.86 -4.26 -12.20
C ILE A 205 4.57 -4.04 -13.54
N ASP A 206 5.44 -4.97 -13.93
CA ASP A 206 6.19 -4.88 -15.18
C ASP A 206 5.25 -4.80 -16.39
N ARG A 207 4.18 -5.59 -16.40
CA ARG A 207 3.13 -5.54 -17.42
C ARG A 207 2.54 -4.12 -17.57
N ARG A 208 2.22 -3.46 -16.45
CA ARG A 208 1.69 -2.09 -16.45
C ARG A 208 2.74 -1.07 -16.89
N ILE A 209 3.94 -1.16 -16.38
CA ILE A 209 5.04 -0.25 -16.75
C ILE A 209 5.37 -0.35 -18.24
N ASN A 210 5.37 -1.56 -18.81
CA ASN A 210 5.60 -1.74 -20.23
C ASN A 210 4.48 -1.10 -21.07
N LEU A 211 3.22 -1.26 -20.66
CA LEU A 211 2.10 -0.57 -21.30
C LEU A 211 2.27 0.95 -21.27
N MET A 212 2.65 1.52 -20.10
CA MET A 212 2.88 2.96 -19.97
C MET A 212 4.06 3.46 -20.83
N LYS A 213 5.10 2.64 -21.03
CA LYS A 213 6.19 2.95 -21.98
C LYS A 213 5.69 2.97 -23.41
N GLU A 214 4.85 2.01 -23.81
CA GLU A 214 4.22 1.98 -25.14
C GLU A 214 3.32 3.20 -25.36
N GLU A 215 2.70 3.73 -24.31
CA GLU A 215 1.92 4.99 -24.33
C GLU A 215 2.80 6.24 -24.50
N GLY A 216 4.12 6.11 -24.36
CA GLY A 216 5.09 7.18 -24.57
C GLY A 216 5.54 7.88 -23.27
N ILE A 217 5.34 7.26 -22.11
CA ILE A 217 5.92 7.72 -20.83
C ILE A 217 7.36 7.23 -20.74
N GLU A 218 8.28 8.16 -20.47
CA GLU A 218 9.69 7.84 -20.26
C GLU A 218 9.96 7.50 -18.80
N PHE A 219 10.71 6.43 -18.54
CA PHE A 219 11.15 6.03 -17.20
C PHE A 219 12.68 6.08 -17.11
N VAL A 220 13.19 6.89 -16.18
CA VAL A 220 14.62 7.03 -15.87
C VAL A 220 14.86 6.42 -14.49
N THR A 221 15.36 5.19 -14.48
CA THR A 221 15.58 4.41 -13.25
C THR A 221 17.04 4.50 -12.77
N GLY A 222 17.30 4.17 -11.49
CA GLY A 222 18.63 4.26 -10.89
C GLY A 222 19.11 5.70 -10.70
N VAL A 223 18.21 6.68 -10.72
CA VAL A 223 18.54 8.10 -10.62
C VAL A 223 17.84 8.74 -9.42
N ASN A 224 18.62 9.13 -8.44
CA ASN A 224 18.13 9.79 -7.25
C ASN A 224 18.14 11.32 -7.42
N VAL A 225 16.96 11.89 -7.66
CA VAL A 225 16.81 13.34 -7.84
C VAL A 225 17.05 14.06 -6.51
N GLY A 226 17.82 15.12 -6.54
CA GLY A 226 18.33 15.84 -5.36
C GLY A 226 19.76 15.47 -5.00
N THR A 227 20.24 14.30 -5.42
CA THR A 227 21.64 13.87 -5.28
C THR A 227 22.33 13.74 -6.64
N ASP A 228 21.84 12.85 -7.50
CA ASP A 228 22.45 12.56 -8.83
C ASP A 228 22.07 13.63 -9.87
N ILE A 229 20.86 14.15 -9.78
CA ILE A 229 20.36 15.26 -10.60
C ILE A 229 19.90 16.39 -9.68
N LYS A 230 20.46 17.58 -9.91
CA LYS A 230 20.09 18.79 -9.14
C LYS A 230 18.66 19.25 -9.54
N ALA A 231 17.86 19.64 -8.54
CA ALA A 231 16.51 20.15 -8.74
C ALA A 231 16.44 21.30 -9.77
N ASN A 232 17.38 22.26 -9.70
CA ASN A 232 17.44 23.39 -10.62
C ASN A 232 17.61 22.99 -12.10
N LYS A 233 18.19 21.82 -12.40
CA LYS A 233 18.26 21.31 -13.77
C LYS A 233 16.86 20.95 -14.27
N LEU A 234 16.10 20.19 -13.46
CA LEU A 234 14.74 19.80 -13.81
C LEU A 234 13.80 20.99 -13.93
N LEU A 235 13.91 21.98 -13.04
CA LEU A 235 13.11 23.22 -13.11
C LEU A 235 13.37 24.07 -14.37
N LYS A 236 14.54 23.90 -15.02
CA LYS A 236 14.86 24.54 -16.30
C LYS A 236 14.36 23.74 -17.51
N GLU A 237 14.40 22.42 -17.44
CA GLU A 237 14.10 21.49 -18.53
C GLU A 237 12.61 21.18 -18.66
N TYR A 238 11.85 21.26 -17.57
CA TYR A 238 10.44 20.91 -17.51
C TYR A 238 9.55 22.14 -17.20
N ASP A 239 8.33 22.10 -17.72
CA ASP A 239 7.32 23.12 -17.42
C ASP A 239 6.78 22.96 -15.99
N VAL A 240 6.67 21.71 -15.51
CA VAL A 240 6.21 21.35 -14.15
C VAL A 240 7.01 20.16 -13.63
N VAL A 241 7.23 20.13 -12.32
CA VAL A 241 7.78 19.00 -11.56
C VAL A 241 6.78 18.56 -10.50
N ILE A 242 6.48 17.26 -10.46
CA ILE A 242 5.63 16.64 -9.43
C ILE A 242 6.49 15.80 -8.49
N LEU A 243 6.49 16.13 -7.21
CA LEU A 243 7.16 15.37 -6.16
C LEU A 243 6.21 14.28 -5.64
N ALA A 244 6.51 13.02 -5.94
CA ALA A 244 5.74 11.85 -5.55
C ALA A 244 6.64 10.76 -4.93
N CYS A 245 7.63 11.18 -4.14
CA CYS A 245 8.69 10.31 -3.58
C CYS A 245 8.22 9.45 -2.40
N GLY A 246 6.97 9.61 -1.96
CA GLY A 246 6.40 8.88 -0.84
C GLY A 246 6.90 9.37 0.53
N ALA A 247 6.53 8.65 1.59
CA ALA A 247 7.00 8.86 2.97
C ALA A 247 8.16 7.89 3.23
N GLY A 248 9.37 8.31 2.88
CA GLY A 248 10.56 7.43 2.94
C GLY A 248 11.38 7.56 4.22
N ASN A 249 10.93 8.34 5.22
CA ASN A 249 11.62 8.53 6.49
C ASN A 249 11.06 7.55 7.54
N PRO A 250 11.74 6.42 7.86
CA PRO A 250 11.17 5.43 8.76
C PRO A 250 11.17 5.95 10.22
N ARG A 251 10.14 5.56 10.97
CA ARG A 251 10.10 5.76 12.41
C ARG A 251 11.01 4.73 13.07
N ASP A 252 11.94 5.21 13.87
CA ASP A 252 12.87 4.36 14.61
C ASP A 252 12.46 4.17 16.08
N ILE A 253 12.99 3.12 16.71
CA ILE A 253 12.82 2.81 18.13
C ILE A 253 14.01 3.39 18.91
N LYS A 254 13.70 4.30 19.81
CA LYS A 254 14.71 4.91 20.69
C LYS A 254 14.87 4.06 21.96
N ALA A 255 15.71 3.05 21.90
CA ALA A 255 16.03 2.19 23.02
C ALA A 255 17.55 1.94 23.09
N GLU A 256 18.07 1.61 24.26
CA GLU A 256 19.49 1.28 24.45
C GLU A 256 19.88 0.10 23.56
N GLY A 257 21.10 0.08 23.06
CA GLY A 257 21.60 -0.98 22.19
C GLY A 257 21.06 -0.96 20.74
N ARG A 258 20.36 0.12 20.30
CA ARG A 258 19.78 0.26 18.95
C ARG A 258 20.80 0.05 17.82
N ASP A 259 22.06 0.28 18.08
CA ASP A 259 23.18 0.11 17.15
C ASP A 259 23.71 -1.33 17.06
N ALA A 260 23.03 -2.31 17.69
CA ALA A 260 23.36 -3.73 17.54
C ALA A 260 23.22 -4.21 16.09
N GLU A 261 24.14 -5.08 15.67
CA GLU A 261 24.02 -5.80 14.41
C GLU A 261 22.83 -6.77 14.45
N GLY A 262 22.01 -6.80 13.39
CA GLY A 262 20.79 -7.62 13.33
C GLY A 262 19.48 -6.83 13.44
N ILE A 263 19.54 -5.49 13.54
CA ILE A 263 18.37 -4.62 13.61
C ILE A 263 18.19 -3.87 12.29
N TYR A 264 17.09 -4.14 11.59
CA TYR A 264 16.81 -3.61 10.26
C TYR A 264 15.45 -2.91 10.22
N PHE A 265 15.28 -1.95 9.32
CA PHE A 265 13.95 -1.47 8.97
C PHE A 265 13.23 -2.48 8.08
N ALA A 266 11.94 -2.67 8.31
CA ALA A 266 11.11 -3.64 7.59
C ALA A 266 11.16 -3.46 6.06
N VAL A 267 11.14 -2.22 5.57
CA VAL A 267 11.19 -1.93 4.13
C VAL A 267 12.54 -2.32 3.51
N ASP A 268 13.65 -2.12 4.23
CA ASP A 268 14.97 -2.52 3.74
C ASP A 268 15.08 -4.05 3.65
N TYR A 269 14.54 -4.75 4.65
CA TYR A 269 14.42 -6.21 4.64
C TYR A 269 13.60 -6.69 3.44
N LEU A 270 12.35 -6.23 3.30
CA LEU A 270 11.45 -6.63 2.22
C LEU A 270 12.03 -6.29 0.84
N LYS A 271 12.67 -5.12 0.71
CA LYS A 271 13.37 -4.72 -0.52
C LYS A 271 14.52 -5.68 -0.85
N SER A 272 15.36 -6.02 0.13
CA SER A 272 16.50 -6.91 -0.09
C SER A 272 16.04 -8.30 -0.56
N VAL A 273 15.01 -8.84 0.08
CA VAL A 273 14.42 -10.15 -0.26
C VAL A 273 13.81 -10.13 -1.65
N THR A 274 12.95 -9.15 -1.95
CA THR A 274 12.32 -9.05 -3.27
C THR A 274 13.35 -8.85 -4.37
N LYS A 275 14.38 -8.02 -4.11
CA LYS A 275 15.44 -7.80 -5.10
C LYS A 275 16.23 -9.06 -5.40
N SER A 276 16.66 -9.81 -4.40
CA SER A 276 17.37 -11.09 -4.57
C SER A 276 16.51 -12.14 -5.27
N LEU A 277 15.21 -12.21 -4.95
CA LEU A 277 14.26 -13.06 -5.66
C LEU A 277 14.23 -12.72 -7.17
N LEU A 278 14.06 -11.45 -7.52
CA LEU A 278 13.91 -11.01 -8.91
C LEU A 278 15.22 -11.08 -9.71
N ASP A 279 16.35 -10.78 -9.08
CA ASP A 279 17.63 -10.72 -9.76
C ASP A 279 18.24 -12.11 -9.98
N SER A 280 18.00 -13.08 -9.09
CA SER A 280 18.76 -14.32 -9.08
C SER A 280 18.01 -15.54 -8.55
N ASP A 281 16.73 -15.42 -8.18
CA ASP A 281 16.00 -16.48 -7.46
C ASP A 281 16.78 -16.93 -6.21
N PHE A 282 17.23 -15.93 -5.41
CA PHE A 282 18.02 -16.07 -4.18
C PHE A 282 19.42 -16.65 -4.33
N LYS A 283 19.91 -16.92 -5.55
CA LYS A 283 21.23 -17.53 -5.79
C LYS A 283 22.39 -16.58 -5.42
N ASP A 284 22.16 -15.27 -5.49
CA ASP A 284 23.15 -14.24 -5.13
C ASP A 284 23.36 -14.08 -3.64
N LYS A 285 22.44 -14.59 -2.80
CA LYS A 285 22.44 -14.47 -1.34
C LYS A 285 22.59 -13.03 -0.82
N LYS A 286 22.18 -12.03 -1.62
CA LYS A 286 22.28 -10.60 -1.30
C LYS A 286 21.02 -10.06 -0.62
N TYR A 287 20.51 -10.77 0.35
CA TYR A 287 19.34 -10.36 1.15
C TYR A 287 19.63 -10.52 2.64
N ILE A 288 18.88 -9.79 3.44
CA ILE A 288 18.92 -9.92 4.90
C ILE A 288 18.31 -11.29 5.25
N ASP A 289 19.14 -12.23 5.71
CA ASP A 289 18.75 -13.63 5.89
C ASP A 289 18.25 -13.90 7.32
N PRO A 290 16.95 -14.27 7.51
CA PRO A 290 16.38 -14.66 8.78
C PRO A 290 16.58 -16.14 9.12
N LYS A 291 17.17 -16.93 8.23
CA LYS A 291 17.28 -18.40 8.38
C LYS A 291 17.90 -18.81 9.70
N GLY A 292 17.20 -19.67 10.44
CA GLY A 292 17.65 -20.20 11.72
C GLY A 292 17.69 -19.21 12.88
N LYS A 293 17.22 -17.99 12.71
CA LYS A 293 17.19 -16.93 13.73
C LYS A 293 15.83 -16.83 14.42
N ASN A 294 15.84 -16.39 15.67
CA ASN A 294 14.66 -15.90 16.36
C ASN A 294 14.42 -14.46 15.88
N VAL A 295 13.31 -14.23 15.16
CA VAL A 295 12.99 -12.94 14.55
C VAL A 295 11.90 -12.24 15.36
N VAL A 296 12.10 -10.98 15.67
CA VAL A 296 11.09 -10.12 16.31
C VAL A 296 10.73 -8.97 15.36
N VAL A 297 9.43 -8.85 15.04
CA VAL A 297 8.87 -7.75 14.25
C VAL A 297 8.25 -6.74 15.19
N ILE A 298 8.65 -5.48 15.11
CA ILE A 298 8.09 -4.37 15.92
C ILE A 298 7.07 -3.61 15.08
N GLY A 299 5.79 -3.83 15.33
CA GLY A 299 4.65 -3.19 14.68
C GLY A 299 3.61 -4.19 14.20
N GLY A 300 2.34 -3.92 14.51
CA GLY A 300 1.18 -4.80 14.24
C GLY A 300 0.47 -4.58 12.90
N GLY A 301 0.95 -3.66 12.05
CA GLY A 301 0.32 -3.33 10.76
C GLY A 301 0.64 -4.32 9.63
N ASP A 302 0.11 -4.01 8.42
CA ASP A 302 0.30 -4.84 7.22
C ASP A 302 1.77 -5.10 6.89
N THR A 303 2.65 -4.09 7.01
CA THR A 303 4.10 -4.27 6.80
C THR A 303 4.71 -5.26 7.80
N GLY A 304 4.26 -5.24 9.06
CA GLY A 304 4.68 -6.23 10.05
C GLY A 304 4.25 -7.64 9.67
N ASN A 305 3.00 -7.82 9.23
CA ASN A 305 2.51 -9.10 8.73
C ASN A 305 3.31 -9.57 7.50
N ASP A 306 3.64 -8.67 6.58
CA ASP A 306 4.48 -8.98 5.41
C ASP A 306 5.88 -9.46 5.81
N CYS A 307 6.46 -8.89 6.87
CA CYS A 307 7.73 -9.36 7.45
C CYS A 307 7.59 -10.75 8.09
N VAL A 308 6.49 -11.01 8.79
CA VAL A 308 6.20 -12.34 9.38
C VAL A 308 6.17 -13.41 8.29
N GLY A 309 5.31 -13.25 7.27
CA GLY A 309 5.18 -14.22 6.18
C GLY A 309 6.46 -14.41 5.37
N THR A 310 7.24 -13.34 5.15
CA THR A 310 8.52 -13.39 4.46
C THR A 310 9.57 -14.15 5.26
N SER A 311 9.66 -13.93 6.58
CA SER A 311 10.63 -14.58 7.45
C SER A 311 10.37 -16.09 7.58
N ILE A 312 9.10 -16.49 7.62
CA ILE A 312 8.70 -17.92 7.64
C ILE A 312 9.16 -18.62 6.35
N ARG A 313 8.91 -18.02 5.18
CA ARG A 313 9.34 -18.57 3.88
C ARG A 313 10.85 -18.75 3.79
N LEU A 314 11.61 -17.87 4.41
CA LEU A 314 13.07 -17.94 4.45
C LEU A 314 13.62 -18.79 5.59
N GLY A 315 12.76 -19.45 6.38
CA GLY A 315 13.15 -20.46 7.37
C GLY A 315 13.67 -19.89 8.68
N CYS A 316 13.04 -18.84 9.21
CA CYS A 316 13.32 -18.39 10.58
C CYS A 316 13.04 -19.49 11.60
N LYS A 317 13.77 -19.49 12.72
CA LYS A 317 13.62 -20.47 13.81
C LYS A 317 12.34 -20.21 14.61
N SER A 318 12.02 -18.95 14.87
CA SER A 318 10.80 -18.50 15.49
C SER A 318 10.45 -17.10 15.01
N ILE A 319 9.20 -16.70 15.18
CA ILE A 319 8.73 -15.35 14.84
C ILE A 319 7.84 -14.81 15.96
N THR A 320 8.09 -13.58 16.38
CA THR A 320 7.26 -12.83 17.34
C THR A 320 6.95 -11.46 16.74
N GLN A 321 5.71 -11.00 16.86
CA GLN A 321 5.28 -9.67 16.41
C GLN A 321 4.82 -8.85 17.61
N LEU A 322 5.50 -7.73 17.90
CA LEU A 322 5.16 -6.85 19.00
C LEU A 322 4.18 -5.77 18.53
N GLU A 323 3.07 -5.64 19.24
CA GLU A 323 2.07 -4.60 19.02
C GLU A 323 1.94 -3.74 20.29
N MET A 324 2.16 -2.44 20.16
CA MET A 324 2.07 -1.52 21.30
C MET A 324 0.62 -1.30 21.78
N MET A 325 -0.35 -1.44 20.89
CA MET A 325 -1.77 -1.25 21.22
C MET A 325 -2.38 -2.52 21.81
N PRO A 326 -3.47 -2.40 22.57
CA PRO A 326 -4.23 -3.57 23.02
C PRO A 326 -4.85 -4.32 21.83
N LYS A 327 -5.08 -5.62 22.01
CA LYS A 327 -5.80 -6.42 21.01
C LYS A 327 -7.15 -5.77 20.71
N ALA A 328 -7.42 -5.52 19.43
CA ALA A 328 -8.72 -5.01 19.02
C ALA A 328 -9.83 -6.06 19.28
N PRO A 329 -11.09 -5.65 19.46
CA PRO A 329 -12.20 -6.58 19.64
C PRO A 329 -12.44 -7.44 18.40
N ASP A 330 -13.05 -8.60 18.55
CA ASP A 330 -13.32 -9.52 17.45
C ASP A 330 -14.48 -9.04 16.55
N SER A 331 -15.34 -8.14 17.07
CA SER A 331 -16.46 -7.53 16.33
C SER A 331 -16.53 -6.03 16.56
N ARG A 332 -17.31 -5.32 15.72
CA ARG A 332 -17.53 -3.87 15.87
C ARG A 332 -18.15 -3.54 17.21
N THR A 333 -17.64 -2.50 17.84
CA THR A 333 -18.17 -1.91 19.06
C THR A 333 -19.19 -0.79 18.75
N ALA A 334 -19.99 -0.40 19.71
CA ALA A 334 -21.01 0.65 19.54
C ALA A 334 -20.43 2.01 19.13
N ASP A 335 -19.19 2.32 19.50
CA ASP A 335 -18.48 3.54 19.12
C ASP A 335 -17.80 3.46 17.74
N ASN A 336 -17.83 2.28 17.08
CA ASN A 336 -17.33 2.02 15.73
C ASN A 336 -18.40 1.42 14.80
N PRO A 337 -19.57 2.08 14.62
CA PRO A 337 -20.65 1.56 13.81
C PRO A 337 -20.31 1.60 12.32
N TRP A 338 -20.97 0.76 11.52
CA TRP A 338 -21.00 0.89 10.07
C TRP A 338 -21.50 2.31 9.68
N PRO A 339 -20.99 2.94 8.62
CA PRO A 339 -20.02 2.46 7.63
C PRO A 339 -18.56 2.83 7.92
N GLN A 340 -18.21 3.15 9.16
CA GLN A 340 -16.81 3.42 9.52
C GLN A 340 -15.93 2.21 9.21
N TRP A 341 -14.62 2.46 9.00
CA TRP A 341 -13.65 1.37 8.93
C TRP A 341 -13.68 0.52 10.21
N PRO A 342 -13.80 -0.82 10.10
CA PRO A 342 -13.91 -1.68 11.29
C PRO A 342 -12.58 -1.71 12.05
N LYS A 343 -12.64 -1.34 13.34
CA LYS A 343 -11.52 -1.47 14.28
C LYS A 343 -11.63 -2.81 14.99
N VAL A 344 -11.45 -3.89 14.25
CA VAL A 344 -11.56 -5.27 14.76
C VAL A 344 -10.25 -6.02 14.60
N CYS A 345 -10.04 -7.02 15.43
CA CYS A 345 -8.90 -7.91 15.30
C CYS A 345 -9.02 -8.70 13.98
N LYS A 346 -7.94 -8.69 13.21
CA LYS A 346 -7.84 -9.41 11.95
C LYS A 346 -6.61 -10.29 12.00
N THR A 347 -6.77 -11.55 11.64
CA THR A 347 -5.64 -12.42 11.36
C THR A 347 -5.40 -12.39 9.85
N ASP A 348 -4.19 -12.06 9.43
CA ASP A 348 -3.80 -11.99 8.04
C ASP A 348 -2.84 -13.15 7.71
N TYR A 349 -2.50 -13.31 6.44
CA TYR A 349 -1.80 -14.48 5.92
C TYR A 349 -0.52 -14.85 6.69
N GLY A 350 0.30 -13.89 7.10
CA GLY A 350 1.55 -14.16 7.82
C GLY A 350 1.31 -14.68 9.25
N GLN A 351 0.28 -14.15 9.96
CA GLN A 351 -0.10 -14.70 11.26
C GLN A 351 -0.70 -16.10 11.12
N GLU A 352 -1.53 -16.36 10.09
CA GLU A 352 -2.05 -17.71 9.80
C GLU A 352 -0.92 -18.70 9.56
N GLU A 353 0.09 -18.31 8.78
CA GLU A 353 1.28 -19.10 8.51
C GLU A 353 2.10 -19.37 9.77
N ALA A 354 2.26 -18.36 10.64
CA ALA A 354 2.93 -18.54 11.93
C ALA A 354 2.18 -19.53 12.82
N ILE A 355 0.85 -19.42 12.89
CA ILE A 355 0.01 -20.38 13.64
C ILE A 355 0.18 -21.80 13.09
N ALA A 356 0.16 -21.97 11.77
CA ALA A 356 0.28 -23.27 11.13
C ALA A 356 1.67 -23.91 11.32
N VAL A 357 2.74 -23.10 11.36
CA VAL A 357 4.13 -23.58 11.46
C VAL A 357 4.56 -23.74 12.91
N PHE A 358 4.26 -22.76 13.78
CA PHE A 358 4.76 -22.70 15.16
C PHE A 358 3.70 -23.06 16.21
N GLY A 359 2.43 -23.22 15.83
CA GLY A 359 1.34 -23.65 16.72
C GLY A 359 0.72 -22.56 17.58
N HIS A 360 1.09 -21.27 17.38
CA HIS A 360 0.56 -20.14 18.14
C HIS A 360 0.57 -18.84 17.33
N ASP A 361 -0.29 -17.89 17.74
CA ASP A 361 -0.31 -16.54 17.19
C ASP A 361 0.99 -15.82 17.55
N PRO A 362 1.72 -15.23 16.58
CA PRO A 362 3.00 -14.58 16.83
C PRO A 362 2.88 -13.25 17.59
N ARG A 363 1.68 -12.70 17.75
CA ARG A 363 1.45 -11.35 18.28
C ARG A 363 1.48 -11.29 19.79
N ILE A 364 2.26 -10.34 20.34
CA ILE A 364 2.26 -9.94 21.74
C ILE A 364 1.79 -8.48 21.80
N TYR A 365 0.61 -8.26 22.37
CA TYR A 365 0.00 -6.94 22.46
C TYR A 365 0.48 -6.17 23.69
N GLN A 366 0.26 -4.84 23.68
CA GLN A 366 0.62 -3.93 24.77
C GLN A 366 2.07 -4.11 25.21
N THR A 367 2.98 -4.17 24.24
CA THR A 367 4.40 -4.47 24.50
C THR A 367 5.30 -3.62 23.62
N THR A 368 6.38 -3.11 24.20
CA THR A 368 7.44 -2.41 23.47
C THR A 368 8.82 -2.93 23.88
N VAL A 369 9.85 -2.54 23.11
CA VAL A 369 11.24 -2.83 23.43
C VAL A 369 11.80 -1.72 24.28
N LYS A 370 12.42 -2.08 25.41
CA LYS A 370 13.14 -1.19 26.33
C LYS A 370 14.63 -1.19 26.05
N GLU A 371 15.20 -2.35 25.69
CA GLU A 371 16.62 -2.51 25.41
C GLU A 371 16.89 -3.59 24.38
N PHE A 372 17.86 -3.35 23.51
CA PHE A 372 18.47 -4.31 22.58
C PHE A 372 19.78 -4.81 23.18
N VAL A 373 19.83 -6.04 23.64
CA VAL A 373 21.02 -6.59 24.32
C VAL A 373 21.97 -7.20 23.29
N LYS A 374 23.22 -6.74 23.33
CA LYS A 374 24.31 -7.22 22.46
C LYS A 374 25.06 -8.37 23.07
N ASP A 375 25.56 -9.26 22.22
CA ASP A 375 26.62 -10.20 22.59
C ASP A 375 28.00 -9.49 22.65
N LYS A 376 29.04 -10.24 23.02
CA LYS A 376 30.42 -9.74 23.07
C LYS A 376 31.00 -9.30 21.72
N ASN A 377 30.34 -9.64 20.61
CA ASN A 377 30.76 -9.30 19.25
C ASN A 377 29.94 -8.13 18.69
N GLY A 378 28.99 -7.57 19.46
CA GLY A 378 28.12 -6.46 19.02
C GLY A 378 26.86 -6.90 18.29
N ASN A 379 26.59 -8.21 18.14
CA ASN A 379 25.39 -8.72 17.53
C ASN A 379 24.24 -8.72 18.52
N LEU A 380 23.02 -8.56 18.01
CA LEU A 380 21.81 -8.72 18.80
C LEU A 380 21.67 -10.15 19.30
N SER A 381 21.39 -10.32 20.59
CA SER A 381 21.24 -11.62 21.25
C SER A 381 19.88 -11.83 21.92
N LYS A 382 19.30 -10.77 22.45
CA LYS A 382 17.96 -10.76 23.05
C LYS A 382 17.40 -9.35 23.15
N LEU A 383 16.10 -9.24 23.42
CA LEU A 383 15.41 -8.00 23.76
C LEU A 383 14.97 -8.02 25.22
N ILE A 384 15.06 -6.87 25.88
CA ILE A 384 14.29 -6.61 27.10
C ILE A 384 13.04 -5.88 26.65
N CYS A 385 11.90 -6.52 26.81
CA CYS A 385 10.58 -5.99 26.52
C CYS A 385 9.89 -5.55 27.79
N VAL A 386 8.96 -4.59 27.67
CA VAL A 386 8.14 -4.10 28.78
C VAL A 386 6.68 -4.02 28.37
N LYS A 387 5.77 -4.33 29.30
CA LYS A 387 4.33 -4.17 29.07
C LYS A 387 3.94 -2.71 29.07
N LEU A 388 2.91 -2.41 28.28
CA LEU A 388 2.34 -1.07 28.17
C LEU A 388 0.90 -1.07 28.70
N GLU A 389 0.51 0.04 29.30
CA GLU A 389 -0.88 0.34 29.65
C GLU A 389 -1.31 1.69 29.10
N SER A 390 -2.61 1.85 28.88
CA SER A 390 -3.17 3.10 28.40
C SER A 390 -3.37 4.06 29.56
N LYS A 391 -2.65 5.17 29.58
CA LYS A 391 -2.76 6.25 30.58
C LYS A 391 -3.15 7.56 29.92
N LYS A 392 -3.97 8.35 30.61
CA LYS A 392 -4.31 9.71 30.19
C LYS A 392 -3.17 10.63 30.62
N ASP A 393 -2.55 11.30 29.65
CA ASP A 393 -1.55 12.33 29.91
C ASP A 393 -2.22 13.54 30.57
N GLU A 394 -1.75 13.93 31.75
CA GLU A 394 -2.36 15.00 32.56
C GLU A 394 -2.23 16.38 31.90
N LYS A 395 -1.19 16.61 31.09
CA LYS A 395 -0.92 17.90 30.47
C LYS A 395 -1.72 18.11 29.17
N THR A 396 -1.81 17.04 28.36
CA THR A 396 -2.44 17.11 27.02
C THR A 396 -3.84 16.55 26.99
N GLY A 397 -4.27 15.80 28.04
CA GLY A 397 -5.53 15.09 28.09
C GLY A 397 -5.63 13.90 27.13
N ARG A 398 -4.58 13.57 26.39
CA ARG A 398 -4.56 12.47 25.39
C ARG A 398 -4.24 11.15 26.06
N MET A 399 -4.84 10.08 25.52
CA MET A 399 -4.47 8.72 25.89
C MET A 399 -3.08 8.41 25.28
N MET A 400 -2.17 7.93 26.11
CA MET A 400 -0.82 7.51 25.74
C MET A 400 -0.54 6.12 26.31
N MET A 401 0.32 5.36 25.61
CA MET A 401 0.81 4.09 26.13
C MET A 401 2.01 4.38 27.05
N ALA A 402 1.95 3.91 28.30
CA ALA A 402 2.97 4.07 29.30
C ALA A 402 3.53 2.71 29.74
N GLU A 403 4.79 2.63 30.07
CA GLU A 403 5.42 1.41 30.58
C GLU A 403 4.86 1.03 31.96
N VAL A 404 4.62 -0.26 32.16
CA VAL A 404 4.24 -0.84 33.44
C VAL A 404 5.51 -1.26 34.19
N ALA A 405 5.82 -0.56 35.26
CA ALA A 405 7.02 -0.81 36.06
C ALA A 405 7.05 -2.26 36.59
N GLY A 406 8.20 -2.92 36.49
CA GLY A 406 8.41 -4.29 36.96
C GLY A 406 7.78 -5.36 36.06
N SER A 407 7.36 -5.02 34.84
CA SER A 407 6.80 -5.94 33.86
C SER A 407 7.79 -6.36 32.76
N GLU A 408 9.07 -6.07 32.98
CA GLU A 408 10.13 -6.40 32.04
C GLU A 408 10.27 -7.93 31.87
N PHE A 409 10.52 -8.36 30.62
CA PHE A 409 10.78 -9.76 30.29
C PHE A 409 11.73 -9.86 29.10
N GLU A 410 12.41 -10.99 29.03
CA GLU A 410 13.37 -11.25 27.96
C GLU A 410 12.75 -12.01 26.79
N LEU A 411 13.14 -11.66 25.56
CA LEU A 411 12.87 -12.42 24.35
C LEU A 411 14.20 -12.74 23.66
N PRO A 412 14.53 -14.03 23.43
CA PRO A 412 15.64 -14.41 22.55
C PRO A 412 15.43 -13.82 21.16
N CYS A 413 16.45 -13.15 20.60
CA CYS A 413 16.29 -12.47 19.33
C CYS A 413 17.63 -12.21 18.66
N GLU A 414 17.86 -12.74 17.50
CA GLU A 414 19.04 -12.48 16.68
C GLU A 414 18.72 -11.55 15.50
N MET A 415 17.43 -11.26 15.27
CA MET A 415 17.01 -10.32 14.21
C MET A 415 15.79 -9.53 14.62
N VAL A 416 15.84 -8.21 14.46
CA VAL A 416 14.70 -7.31 14.62
C VAL A 416 14.35 -6.65 13.30
N LEU A 417 13.05 -6.60 13.00
CA LEU A 417 12.48 -5.89 11.86
C LEU A 417 11.54 -4.78 12.36
N ILE A 418 11.96 -3.52 12.18
CA ILE A 418 11.20 -2.36 12.65
C ILE A 418 10.17 -1.97 11.59
N ALA A 419 8.90 -2.22 11.89
CA ALA A 419 7.72 -1.92 11.06
C ALA A 419 6.81 -0.85 11.71
N ALA A 420 7.41 0.16 12.35
CA ALA A 420 6.72 1.18 13.16
C ALA A 420 6.12 2.34 12.33
N GLY A 421 6.10 2.24 11.00
CA GLY A 421 5.60 3.27 10.09
C GLY A 421 6.63 4.34 9.73
N PHE A 422 6.16 5.44 9.13
CA PHE A 422 7.01 6.50 8.57
C PHE A 422 6.69 7.87 9.16
N LEU A 423 7.68 8.77 9.10
CA LEU A 423 7.59 10.16 9.57
C LEU A 423 7.43 11.18 8.43
N GLY A 424 7.14 10.74 7.21
CA GLY A 424 6.97 11.61 6.04
C GLY A 424 8.16 11.58 5.09
N SER A 425 8.41 12.69 4.39
CA SER A 425 9.36 12.77 3.29
C SER A 425 10.82 12.76 3.73
N GLN A 426 11.69 12.26 2.87
CA GLN A 426 13.13 12.33 3.08
C GLN A 426 13.65 13.76 2.86
N LYS A 427 14.42 14.27 3.83
CA LYS A 427 14.85 15.67 3.90
C LYS A 427 15.65 16.12 2.67
N TYR A 428 16.54 15.26 2.12
CA TYR A 428 17.38 15.63 0.99
C TYR A 428 16.60 16.06 -0.26
N VAL A 429 15.42 15.46 -0.50
CA VAL A 429 14.55 15.84 -1.63
C VAL A 429 13.86 17.16 -1.37
N THR A 430 13.29 17.34 -0.18
CA THR A 430 12.59 18.58 0.19
C THR A 430 13.54 19.78 0.21
N ASP A 431 14.76 19.59 0.72
CA ASP A 431 15.80 20.63 0.72
C ASP A 431 16.28 20.95 -0.71
N ALA A 432 16.45 19.92 -1.57
CA ALA A 432 16.92 20.13 -2.94
C ALA A 432 15.96 21.01 -3.76
N PHE A 433 14.65 20.89 -3.52
CA PHE A 433 13.63 21.71 -4.18
C PHE A 433 13.25 22.96 -3.39
N GLY A 434 13.65 23.10 -2.13
CA GLY A 434 13.30 24.23 -1.25
C GLY A 434 11.82 24.27 -0.88
N VAL A 435 11.16 23.11 -0.84
CA VAL A 435 9.74 23.03 -0.49
C VAL A 435 9.56 23.04 1.03
N GLU A 436 8.53 23.75 1.49
CA GLU A 436 8.16 23.76 2.91
C GLU A 436 7.53 22.42 3.33
N VAL A 437 7.80 22.04 4.59
CA VAL A 437 7.22 20.84 5.20
C VAL A 437 6.50 21.16 6.51
N ASP A 438 5.54 20.31 6.88
CA ASP A 438 4.84 20.37 8.17
C ASP A 438 5.67 19.73 9.30
N GLY A 439 5.14 19.72 10.53
CA GLY A 439 5.78 19.10 11.68
C GLY A 439 5.96 17.56 11.59
N ARG A 440 5.39 16.91 10.56
CA ARG A 440 5.55 15.48 10.25
C ARG A 440 6.43 15.27 9.02
N THR A 441 7.07 16.33 8.52
CA THR A 441 7.89 16.35 7.30
C THR A 441 7.12 16.05 5.99
N ASN A 442 5.80 16.17 5.97
CA ASN A 442 5.02 16.16 4.74
C ASN A 442 5.15 17.51 4.03
N VAL A 443 5.19 17.50 2.70
CA VAL A 443 5.29 18.75 1.92
C VAL A 443 3.98 19.54 2.06
N LYS A 444 4.12 20.82 2.45
CA LYS A 444 2.99 21.72 2.61
C LYS A 444 2.45 22.23 1.28
N THR A 445 1.15 22.36 1.21
CA THR A 445 0.39 23.05 0.15
C THR A 445 -0.68 23.94 0.77
N ALA A 446 -1.28 24.81 -0.01
CA ALA A 446 -2.51 25.46 0.40
C ALA A 446 -3.65 24.42 0.51
N PRO A 447 -4.71 24.68 1.29
CA PRO A 447 -5.89 23.83 1.31
C PRO A 447 -6.42 23.56 -0.10
N ASP A 448 -6.81 22.31 -0.36
CA ASP A 448 -7.36 21.84 -1.64
C ASP A 448 -6.47 22.10 -2.87
N SER A 449 -5.17 22.26 -2.67
CA SER A 449 -4.17 22.44 -3.72
C SER A 449 -3.04 21.43 -3.57
N PHE A 450 -2.37 21.14 -4.68
CA PHE A 450 -1.15 20.34 -4.76
C PHE A 450 0.09 21.17 -5.08
N ALA A 451 -0.08 22.48 -5.34
CA ALA A 451 1.02 23.41 -5.57
C ALA A 451 1.77 23.69 -4.27
N THR A 452 3.10 23.64 -4.32
CA THR A 452 3.98 23.97 -3.20
C THR A 452 4.27 25.47 -3.14
N ASN A 453 5.07 25.89 -2.13
CA ASN A 453 5.62 27.25 -2.07
C ASN A 453 6.60 27.58 -3.22
N VAL A 454 7.07 26.58 -3.97
CA VAL A 454 8.02 26.76 -5.07
C VAL A 454 7.26 26.72 -6.41
N PRO A 455 7.39 27.77 -7.25
CA PRO A 455 6.73 27.83 -8.55
C PRO A 455 7.07 26.60 -9.40
N LYS A 456 6.07 26.08 -10.15
CA LYS A 456 6.16 24.88 -10.99
C LYS A 456 6.34 23.55 -10.24
N VAL A 457 6.41 23.55 -8.90
CA VAL A 457 6.57 22.33 -8.10
C VAL A 457 5.28 21.97 -7.42
N PHE A 458 4.79 20.77 -7.69
CA PHE A 458 3.60 20.16 -7.10
C PHE A 458 4.00 18.93 -6.29
N THR A 459 3.12 18.45 -5.42
CA THR A 459 3.36 17.26 -4.61
C THR A 459 2.11 16.38 -4.55
N ALA A 460 2.28 15.06 -4.39
CA ALA A 460 1.16 14.13 -4.25
C ALA A 460 1.56 12.83 -3.51
N GLY A 461 0.53 12.11 -3.07
CA GLY A 461 0.69 10.83 -2.38
C GLY A 461 1.19 10.99 -0.95
N ASP A 462 1.89 9.96 -0.46
CA ASP A 462 2.37 9.93 0.92
C ASP A 462 3.38 11.05 1.24
N MET A 463 4.01 11.62 0.25
CA MET A 463 4.86 12.81 0.41
C MET A 463 4.05 14.04 0.82
N HIS A 464 2.79 14.11 0.40
CA HIS A 464 1.86 15.20 0.70
C HIS A 464 1.05 14.94 1.97
N ILE A 465 0.38 13.78 2.05
CA ILE A 465 -0.60 13.48 3.12
C ILE A 465 -0.07 12.57 4.24
N GLY A 466 1.21 12.19 4.18
CA GLY A 466 1.79 11.15 5.04
C GLY A 466 1.46 9.74 4.54
N GLN A 467 2.03 8.72 5.21
CA GLN A 467 1.79 7.33 4.85
C GLN A 467 0.30 7.02 4.76
N SER A 468 -0.11 6.35 3.69
CA SER A 468 -1.52 6.08 3.43
C SER A 468 -1.73 4.81 2.60
N LEU A 469 -2.98 4.54 2.22
CA LEU A 469 -3.32 3.37 1.41
C LEU A 469 -2.99 3.60 -0.07
N VAL A 470 -2.68 2.52 -0.79
CA VAL A 470 -2.41 2.55 -2.25
C VAL A 470 -3.49 3.32 -3.02
N VAL A 471 -4.74 3.08 -2.70
CA VAL A 471 -5.90 3.72 -3.35
C VAL A 471 -5.97 5.23 -3.08
N ARG A 472 -5.49 5.70 -1.92
CA ARG A 472 -5.34 7.14 -1.62
C ARG A 472 -4.19 7.77 -2.40
N ALA A 473 -3.07 7.06 -2.48
CA ALA A 473 -1.93 7.52 -3.27
C ALA A 473 -2.31 7.66 -4.75
N ILE A 474 -3.05 6.72 -5.33
CA ILE A 474 -3.59 6.82 -6.70
C ILE A 474 -4.54 8.03 -6.81
N ARG A 475 -5.44 8.23 -5.85
CA ARG A 475 -6.34 9.40 -5.85
C ARG A 475 -5.57 10.72 -5.86
N GLN A 476 -4.57 10.85 -5.01
CA GLN A 476 -3.69 12.03 -4.99
C GLN A 476 -2.96 12.24 -6.33
N GLY A 477 -2.51 11.16 -6.97
CA GLY A 477 -1.91 11.22 -8.31
C GLY A 477 -2.89 11.71 -9.39
N ARG A 478 -4.16 11.28 -9.31
CA ARG A 478 -5.22 11.77 -10.20
C ARG A 478 -5.51 13.26 -9.98
N ASP A 479 -5.64 13.65 -8.73
CA ASP A 479 -6.00 15.03 -8.37
C ASP A 479 -4.88 16.01 -8.72
N VAL A 480 -3.60 15.67 -8.47
CA VAL A 480 -2.46 16.51 -8.88
C VAL A 480 -2.36 16.63 -10.40
N ALA A 481 -2.67 15.56 -11.14
CA ALA A 481 -2.67 15.60 -12.61
C ALA A 481 -3.69 16.62 -13.15
N ARG A 482 -4.88 16.68 -12.54
CA ARG A 482 -5.91 17.68 -12.90
C ARG A 482 -5.44 19.11 -12.66
N GLU A 483 -4.82 19.36 -11.49
CA GLU A 483 -4.32 20.70 -11.15
C GLU A 483 -3.16 21.11 -12.06
N VAL A 484 -2.24 20.19 -12.35
CA VAL A 484 -1.11 20.43 -13.26
C VAL A 484 -1.59 20.68 -14.69
N ASP A 485 -2.54 19.87 -15.23
CA ASP A 485 -3.11 20.10 -16.56
C ASP A 485 -3.78 21.47 -16.63
N LYS A 486 -4.58 21.84 -15.61
CA LYS A 486 -5.19 23.17 -15.53
C LYS A 486 -4.14 24.28 -15.47
N CYS A 487 -3.05 24.10 -14.74
CA CYS A 487 -1.95 25.06 -14.67
C CYS A 487 -1.26 25.23 -16.03
N LEU A 488 -1.02 24.14 -16.76
CA LEU A 488 -0.31 24.14 -18.04
C LEU A 488 -1.16 24.64 -19.21
N MET A 489 -2.46 24.37 -19.20
CA MET A 489 -3.37 24.59 -20.31
C MET A 489 -4.42 25.70 -20.07
N GLY A 490 -4.55 26.20 -18.83
CA GLY A 490 -5.60 27.11 -18.42
C GLY A 490 -6.96 26.44 -18.10
N TYR A 491 -7.13 25.20 -18.50
CA TYR A 491 -8.32 24.37 -18.23
C TYR A 491 -7.92 22.88 -18.17
N THR A 492 -8.83 22.03 -17.71
CA THR A 492 -8.61 20.57 -17.71
C THR A 492 -9.86 19.81 -18.12
N ASN A 493 -9.69 18.74 -18.87
CA ASN A 493 -10.72 17.74 -19.20
C ASN A 493 -10.50 16.42 -18.42
N LEU A 494 -9.55 16.38 -17.49
CA LEU A 494 -9.32 15.22 -16.62
C LEU A 494 -10.41 15.18 -15.53
N GLU A 495 -10.98 13.99 -15.28
CA GLU A 495 -12.03 13.73 -14.27
C GLU A 495 -11.45 13.35 -12.91
#